data_5a0a73c1bf2dd8f6dd85a7891166f7b3
#
_entry.id   5a0a73c1bf2dd8f6dd85a7891166f7b3
#
_cell.length_a   1.000
_cell.length_b   1.000
_cell.length_c   1.000
_cell.angle_alpha   90.00
_cell.angle_beta   90.00
_cell.angle_gamma   90.00
#
_symmetry.space_group_name_H-M   'P 1'
#
loop_
_entity.id
_entity.type
_entity.pdbx_description
1 polymer ?
#
loop_
_entity_poly.entity_id
_entity_poly.type
_entity_poly.pdbx_seq_one_letter_code
_entity_poly.pdbx_strand_id
1 'polypeptide(L)'
;MLEHYKTIYEGGEGELVEKKSRFIATVHPVETEEEALAFIEEMKKKYWDARHNCYVYSVGMNREATRCSDDGEPSGTAGRPMLDVLLGAGIYNAAIVVTRYFGGVLLGTGGLVRAYSGAVQAGLAASTVIEKHHGISLQVTTDYTGIGKIQYIAGERSLPILDSEYTDKVVLKLIVPDDQIEEVKKAITEGTNGRAGLEKDAELYFAKVNGEVKTFEK
;
A
#
# COMPACT_ATOMS: atom_id res chain seq x y z
N MET A 1 12.15 -8.60 6.06
CA MET A 1 11.11 -7.57 6.19
C MET A 1 11.55 -6.38 5.38
N LEU A 2 10.64 -5.70 4.67
CA LEU A 2 10.98 -4.50 3.91
C LEU A 2 10.96 -3.29 4.85
N GLU A 3 11.94 -2.41 4.75
CA GLU A 3 11.96 -1.14 5.51
C GLU A 3 10.81 -0.23 5.08
N HIS A 4 10.47 -0.27 3.80
CA HIS A 4 9.31 0.43 3.23
C HIS A 4 8.83 -0.28 1.96
N TYR A 5 7.54 -0.13 1.65
CA TYR A 5 6.94 -0.66 0.41
C TYR A 5 5.67 0.09 0.05
N LYS A 6 5.37 0.13 -1.25
CA LYS A 6 4.12 0.69 -1.76
C LYS A 6 3.04 -0.37 -1.82
N THR A 7 1.81 0.03 -1.45
CA THR A 7 0.62 -0.82 -1.54
C THR A 7 -0.62 0.02 -1.86
N ILE A 8 -1.71 -0.65 -2.18
CA ILE A 8 -3.01 -0.02 -2.35
C ILE A 8 -3.65 0.16 -0.96
N TYR A 9 -4.02 1.38 -0.60
CA TYR A 9 -4.81 1.67 0.60
C TYR A 9 -6.31 1.56 0.31
N GLU A 10 -6.73 2.17 -0.80
CA GLU A 10 -8.10 2.10 -1.29
C GLU A 10 -8.06 1.83 -2.79
N GLY A 11 -8.75 0.78 -3.21
CA GLY A 11 -8.85 0.39 -4.61
C GLY A 11 -9.69 1.37 -5.41
N GLY A 12 -9.43 1.43 -6.70
CA GLY A 12 -10.15 2.30 -7.64
C GLY A 12 -10.52 1.58 -8.92
N GLU A 13 -11.35 2.21 -9.72
CA GLU A 13 -11.73 1.74 -11.04
C GLU A 13 -11.34 2.78 -12.09
N GLY A 14 -10.60 2.35 -13.11
CA GLY A 14 -10.20 3.17 -14.24
C GLY A 14 -10.64 2.55 -15.56
N GLU A 15 -10.99 3.37 -16.54
CA GLU A 15 -11.42 2.90 -17.84
C GLU A 15 -10.52 3.45 -18.95
N LEU A 16 -10.22 2.59 -19.92
CA LEU A 16 -9.58 2.94 -21.19
C LEU A 16 -10.47 2.51 -22.34
N VAL A 17 -10.69 3.39 -23.31
CA VAL A 17 -11.38 3.07 -24.56
C VAL A 17 -10.39 3.11 -25.71
N GLU A 18 -10.24 1.98 -26.42
CA GLU A 18 -9.37 1.87 -27.61
C GLU A 18 -10.16 1.23 -28.76
N LYS A 19 -10.29 1.94 -29.88
CA LYS A 19 -11.07 1.51 -31.07
C LYS A 19 -12.44 0.92 -30.70
N LYS A 20 -13.19 1.63 -29.86
CA LYS A 20 -14.51 1.26 -29.32
C LYS A 20 -14.51 0.05 -28.35
N SER A 21 -13.40 -0.66 -28.15
CA SER A 21 -13.28 -1.61 -27.07
C SER A 21 -13.11 -0.88 -25.73
N ARG A 22 -13.82 -1.33 -24.70
CA ARG A 22 -13.73 -0.78 -23.33
C ARG A 22 -12.92 -1.74 -22.49
N PHE A 23 -11.97 -1.18 -21.73
CA PHE A 23 -11.13 -1.89 -20.78
C PHE A 23 -11.33 -1.25 -19.41
N ILE A 24 -11.98 -1.95 -18.51
CA ILE A 24 -12.28 -1.49 -17.14
C ILE A 24 -11.33 -2.18 -16.20
N ALA A 25 -10.41 -1.43 -15.59
CA ALA A 25 -9.47 -1.93 -14.60
C ALA A 25 -10.00 -1.65 -13.20
N THR A 26 -10.30 -2.71 -12.45
CA THR A 26 -10.66 -2.62 -11.03
C THR A 26 -9.46 -3.09 -10.21
N VAL A 27 -9.00 -2.24 -9.30
CA VAL A 27 -7.86 -2.49 -8.40
C VAL A 27 -8.35 -2.75 -7.00
N HIS A 28 -7.77 -3.73 -6.31
CA HIS A 28 -8.14 -4.07 -4.93
C HIS A 28 -6.89 -4.39 -4.09
N PRO A 29 -6.80 -3.86 -2.84
CA PRO A 29 -5.78 -4.31 -1.89
C PRO A 29 -6.08 -5.72 -1.43
N VAL A 30 -5.07 -6.55 -1.29
CA VAL A 30 -5.18 -7.93 -0.79
C VAL A 30 -3.99 -8.25 0.10
N GLU A 31 -4.20 -9.02 1.15
CA GLU A 31 -3.12 -9.46 2.04
C GLU A 31 -2.78 -10.95 1.83
N THR A 32 -3.70 -11.72 1.25
CA THR A 32 -3.52 -13.17 0.98
C THR A 32 -3.88 -13.53 -0.46
N GLU A 33 -3.41 -14.71 -0.91
CA GLU A 33 -3.78 -15.25 -2.22
C GLU A 33 -5.26 -15.60 -2.29
N GLU A 34 -5.85 -16.05 -1.18
CA GLU A 34 -7.28 -16.35 -1.06
C GLU A 34 -8.14 -15.11 -1.28
N GLU A 35 -7.74 -13.97 -0.72
CA GLU A 35 -8.43 -12.68 -0.95
C GLU A 35 -8.33 -12.25 -2.42
N ALA A 36 -7.16 -12.42 -3.04
CA ALA A 36 -6.98 -12.11 -4.45
C ALA A 36 -7.90 -12.97 -5.34
N LEU A 37 -7.99 -14.27 -5.06
CA LEU A 37 -8.86 -15.18 -5.80
C LEU A 37 -10.34 -14.87 -5.57
N ALA A 38 -10.73 -14.55 -4.35
CA ALA A 38 -12.11 -14.16 -4.03
C ALA A 38 -12.51 -12.88 -4.79
N PHE A 39 -11.64 -11.88 -4.82
CA PHE A 39 -11.86 -10.65 -5.58
C PHE A 39 -11.99 -10.93 -7.09
N ILE A 40 -11.13 -11.77 -7.67
CA ILE A 40 -11.21 -12.15 -9.09
C ILE A 40 -12.58 -12.79 -9.40
N GLU A 41 -13.04 -13.72 -8.56
CA GLU A 41 -14.35 -14.36 -8.75
C GLU A 41 -15.52 -13.39 -8.56
N GLU A 42 -15.40 -12.41 -7.68
CA GLU A 42 -16.37 -11.31 -7.54
C GLU A 42 -16.46 -10.50 -8.84
N MET A 43 -15.32 -10.12 -9.44
CA MET A 43 -15.29 -9.37 -10.68
C MET A 43 -15.82 -10.15 -11.87
N LYS A 44 -15.54 -11.45 -11.95
CA LYS A 44 -16.14 -12.32 -12.98
C LYS A 44 -17.67 -12.42 -12.85
N LYS A 45 -18.18 -12.42 -11.62
CA LYS A 45 -19.64 -12.39 -11.38
C LYS A 45 -20.23 -11.02 -11.73
N LYS A 46 -19.59 -9.94 -11.33
CA LYS A 46 -20.01 -8.55 -11.61
C LYS A 46 -20.10 -8.30 -13.12
N TYR A 47 -19.10 -8.78 -13.87
CA TYR A 47 -18.96 -8.59 -15.32
C TYR A 47 -19.16 -9.90 -16.08
N TRP A 48 -20.18 -10.67 -15.72
CA TRP A 48 -20.47 -12.00 -16.25
C TRP A 48 -20.74 -12.02 -17.77
N ASP A 49 -21.15 -10.89 -18.33
CA ASP A 49 -21.45 -10.67 -19.74
C ASP A 49 -20.20 -10.28 -20.57
N ALA A 50 -19.09 -10.00 -19.92
CA ALA A 50 -17.81 -9.76 -20.58
C ALA A 50 -17.14 -11.08 -20.98
N ARG A 51 -16.47 -11.08 -22.14
CA ARG A 51 -15.75 -12.28 -22.63
C ARG A 51 -14.42 -12.51 -21.91
N HIS A 52 -13.79 -11.43 -21.43
CA HIS A 52 -12.46 -11.47 -20.85
C HIS A 52 -12.43 -10.64 -19.57
N ASN A 53 -12.06 -11.31 -18.48
CA ASN A 53 -11.75 -10.73 -17.17
C ASN A 53 -10.31 -11.10 -16.83
N CYS A 54 -9.36 -10.50 -17.56
CA CYS A 54 -7.94 -10.74 -17.37
C CYS A 54 -7.50 -10.23 -16.00
N TYR A 55 -6.62 -10.97 -15.33
CA TYR A 55 -6.25 -10.58 -13.97
C TYR A 55 -4.75 -10.72 -13.70
N VAL A 56 -4.32 -10.01 -12.68
CA VAL A 56 -3.00 -10.10 -12.08
C VAL A 56 -3.11 -9.88 -10.57
N TYR A 57 -2.29 -10.57 -9.81
CA TYR A 57 -2.05 -10.24 -8.41
C TYR A 57 -0.60 -10.51 -8.02
N SER A 58 -0.17 -9.80 -6.98
CA SER A 58 1.13 -9.99 -6.34
C SER A 58 0.95 -9.81 -4.84
N VAL A 59 1.16 -10.88 -4.08
CA VAL A 59 0.95 -10.98 -2.64
C VAL A 59 2.25 -11.40 -1.96
N GLY A 60 2.44 -10.89 -0.76
CA GLY A 60 3.61 -11.17 0.08
C GLY A 60 4.79 -10.22 -0.14
N MET A 61 5.60 -10.05 0.90
CA MET A 61 6.72 -9.11 0.91
C MET A 61 7.86 -9.50 -0.02
N ASN A 62 7.98 -10.79 -0.35
CA ASN A 62 8.90 -11.29 -1.38
C ASN A 62 8.16 -11.69 -2.66
N ARG A 63 6.89 -11.27 -2.80
CA ARG A 63 6.02 -11.60 -3.94
C ARG A 63 5.83 -13.10 -4.11
N GLU A 64 5.63 -13.81 -2.99
CA GLU A 64 5.55 -15.28 -2.90
C GLU A 64 4.43 -15.83 -3.77
N ALA A 65 3.28 -15.13 -3.81
CA ALA A 65 2.18 -15.47 -4.70
C ALA A 65 2.03 -14.38 -5.77
N THR A 66 2.56 -14.65 -6.97
CA THR A 66 2.41 -13.76 -8.12
C THR A 66 1.84 -14.56 -9.29
N ARG A 67 0.69 -14.12 -9.83
CA ARG A 67 -0.01 -14.79 -10.93
C ARG A 67 -0.60 -13.77 -11.89
N CYS A 68 -0.80 -14.21 -13.12
CA CYS A 68 -1.55 -13.46 -14.13
C CYS A 68 -2.27 -14.41 -15.08
N SER A 69 -3.33 -13.91 -15.74
CA SER A 69 -4.12 -14.66 -16.71
C SER A 69 -4.59 -13.78 -17.85
N ASP A 70 -4.50 -14.32 -19.04
CA ASP A 70 -5.05 -13.69 -20.26
C ASP A 70 -6.57 -13.93 -20.42
N ASP A 71 -7.16 -14.83 -19.65
CA ASP A 71 -8.61 -15.16 -19.63
C ASP A 71 -9.23 -15.24 -21.05
N GLY A 72 -8.60 -16.01 -21.93
CA GLY A 72 -9.06 -16.23 -23.31
C GLY A 72 -8.62 -15.18 -24.33
N GLU A 73 -7.91 -14.14 -23.96
CA GLU A 73 -7.18 -13.29 -24.92
C GLU A 73 -5.98 -14.07 -25.52
N PRO A 74 -5.42 -13.62 -26.65
CA PRO A 74 -4.22 -14.23 -27.18
C PRO A 74 -3.08 -14.26 -26.16
N SER A 75 -2.40 -15.39 -26.05
CA SER A 75 -1.37 -15.63 -25.05
C SER A 75 -0.35 -14.49 -24.95
N GLY A 76 -0.13 -13.97 -23.73
CA GLY A 76 0.82 -12.91 -23.42
C GLY A 76 0.39 -11.51 -23.82
N THR A 77 -0.87 -11.29 -24.22
CA THR A 77 -1.34 -9.97 -24.66
C THR A 77 -2.06 -9.17 -23.58
N ALA A 78 -2.44 -9.81 -22.47
CA ALA A 78 -3.16 -9.20 -21.37
C ALA A 78 -2.45 -9.39 -20.01
N GLY A 79 -2.42 -10.60 -19.48
CA GLY A 79 -1.96 -10.89 -18.14
C GLY A 79 -0.50 -10.47 -17.90
N ARG A 80 0.41 -10.82 -18.81
CA ARG A 80 1.83 -10.45 -18.67
C ARG A 80 2.05 -8.94 -18.73
N PRO A 81 1.50 -8.18 -19.70
CA PRO A 81 1.59 -6.73 -19.74
C PRO A 81 1.03 -6.03 -18.47
N MET A 82 -0.10 -6.55 -17.95
CA MET A 82 -0.67 -6.07 -16.70
C MET A 82 0.28 -6.29 -15.51
N LEU A 83 0.89 -7.47 -15.42
CA LEU A 83 1.85 -7.80 -14.38
C LEU A 83 3.09 -6.90 -14.44
N ASP A 84 3.62 -6.67 -15.63
CA ASP A 84 4.78 -5.80 -15.81
C ASP A 84 4.52 -4.36 -15.33
N VAL A 85 3.29 -3.84 -15.52
CA VAL A 85 2.89 -2.53 -14.98
C VAL A 85 2.81 -2.56 -13.45
N LEU A 86 2.15 -3.57 -12.86
CA LEU A 86 2.00 -3.69 -11.42
C LEU A 86 3.38 -3.79 -10.72
N LEU A 87 4.25 -4.66 -11.23
CA LEU A 87 5.59 -4.85 -10.69
C LEU A 87 6.49 -3.61 -10.91
N GLY A 88 6.39 -3.00 -12.09
CA GLY A 88 7.11 -1.76 -12.44
C GLY A 88 6.72 -0.57 -11.57
N ALA A 89 5.47 -0.51 -11.11
CA ALA A 89 5.01 0.49 -10.14
C ALA A 89 5.53 0.25 -8.71
N GLY A 90 6.17 -0.90 -8.45
CA GLY A 90 6.69 -1.26 -7.13
C GLY A 90 5.59 -1.57 -6.10
N ILE A 91 4.37 -1.86 -6.54
CA ILE A 91 3.23 -2.12 -5.65
C ILE A 91 3.23 -3.58 -5.20
N TYR A 92 2.99 -3.78 -3.91
CA TYR A 92 2.83 -5.07 -3.24
C TYR A 92 1.40 -5.23 -2.75
N ASN A 93 0.98 -6.47 -2.54
CA ASN A 93 -0.30 -6.81 -1.92
C ASN A 93 -1.48 -6.17 -2.67
N ALA A 94 -1.57 -6.45 -3.97
CA ALA A 94 -2.61 -5.93 -4.84
C ALA A 94 -3.08 -6.95 -5.86
N ALA A 95 -4.38 -6.92 -6.16
CA ALA A 95 -5.00 -7.64 -7.25
C ALA A 95 -5.68 -6.64 -8.22
N ILE A 96 -5.59 -6.93 -9.51
CA ILE A 96 -6.18 -6.09 -10.56
C ILE A 96 -6.90 -7.01 -11.55
N VAL A 97 -8.15 -6.68 -11.85
CA VAL A 97 -8.91 -7.30 -12.94
C VAL A 97 -9.17 -6.27 -14.01
N VAL A 98 -8.86 -6.60 -15.26
CA VAL A 98 -9.22 -5.78 -16.42
C VAL A 98 -10.29 -6.53 -17.20
N THR A 99 -11.50 -5.99 -17.16
CA THR A 99 -12.66 -6.47 -17.90
C THR A 99 -12.72 -5.81 -19.27
N ARG A 100 -12.83 -6.60 -20.33
CA ARG A 100 -12.91 -6.09 -21.68
C ARG A 100 -14.25 -6.35 -22.35
N TYR A 101 -14.83 -5.30 -22.94
CA TYR A 101 -15.93 -5.35 -23.88
C TYR A 101 -15.42 -5.04 -25.30
N PHE A 102 -15.64 -5.95 -26.23
CA PHE A 102 -15.17 -5.80 -27.62
C PHE A 102 -15.97 -4.75 -28.39
N GLY A 103 -15.27 -3.81 -29.03
CA GLY A 103 -15.87 -2.71 -29.77
C GLY A 103 -16.08 -2.95 -31.25
N GLY A 104 -15.98 -4.20 -31.74
CA GLY A 104 -16.19 -4.54 -33.15
C GLY A 104 -14.94 -4.36 -34.05
N VAL A 105 -13.84 -3.81 -33.54
CA VAL A 105 -12.59 -3.60 -34.29
C VAL A 105 -11.44 -4.32 -33.62
N LEU A 106 -10.73 -5.16 -34.36
CA LEU A 106 -9.56 -5.88 -33.89
C LEU A 106 -8.40 -4.92 -33.59
N LEU A 107 -7.77 -5.10 -32.43
CA LEU A 107 -6.64 -4.28 -31.99
C LEU A 107 -5.29 -4.84 -32.46
N GLY A 108 -5.23 -6.15 -32.72
CA GLY A 108 -3.98 -6.89 -32.90
C GLY A 108 -3.22 -7.06 -31.57
N THR A 109 -2.20 -7.91 -31.57
CA THR A 109 -1.43 -8.26 -30.36
C THR A 109 -0.79 -7.05 -29.70
N GLY A 110 -0.10 -6.20 -30.46
CA GLY A 110 0.51 -4.97 -29.94
C GLY A 110 -0.50 -3.93 -29.43
N GLY A 111 -1.71 -3.89 -30.05
CA GLY A 111 -2.81 -3.04 -29.57
C GLY A 111 -3.38 -3.51 -28.25
N LEU A 112 -3.55 -4.83 -28.08
CA LEU A 112 -4.00 -5.43 -26.83
C LEU A 112 -3.01 -5.17 -25.68
N VAL A 113 -1.72 -5.43 -25.91
CA VAL A 113 -0.66 -5.16 -24.93
C VAL A 113 -0.73 -3.72 -24.41
N ARG A 114 -0.82 -2.74 -25.32
CA ARG A 114 -0.92 -1.32 -24.92
C ARG A 114 -2.22 -1.01 -24.18
N ALA A 115 -3.34 -1.58 -24.63
CA ALA A 115 -4.64 -1.33 -24.02
C ALA A 115 -4.73 -1.91 -22.59
N TYR A 116 -4.26 -3.14 -22.36
CA TYR A 116 -4.24 -3.75 -21.03
C TYR A 116 -3.28 -3.02 -20.09
N SER A 117 -2.06 -2.69 -20.55
CA SER A 117 -1.11 -1.88 -19.76
C SER A 117 -1.68 -0.50 -19.41
N GLY A 118 -2.30 0.18 -20.38
CA GLY A 118 -2.91 1.50 -20.15
C GLY A 118 -4.12 1.44 -19.21
N ALA A 119 -4.93 0.38 -19.30
CA ALA A 119 -6.05 0.18 -18.38
C ALA A 119 -5.56 -0.01 -16.93
N VAL A 120 -4.53 -0.83 -16.70
CA VAL A 120 -3.92 -0.98 -15.36
C VAL A 120 -3.41 0.35 -14.85
N GLN A 121 -2.71 1.14 -15.67
CA GLN A 121 -2.24 2.48 -15.28
C GLN A 121 -3.40 3.40 -14.88
N ALA A 122 -4.53 3.36 -15.62
CA ALA A 122 -5.72 4.13 -15.30
C ALA A 122 -6.36 3.66 -13.97
N GLY A 123 -6.43 2.35 -13.72
CA GLY A 123 -6.91 1.79 -12.46
C GLY A 123 -6.04 2.19 -11.27
N LEU A 124 -4.72 2.10 -11.42
CA LEU A 124 -3.77 2.54 -10.37
C LEU A 124 -3.86 4.04 -10.10
N ALA A 125 -4.03 4.86 -11.14
CA ALA A 125 -4.20 6.30 -10.99
C ALA A 125 -5.52 6.69 -10.29
N ALA A 126 -6.55 5.85 -10.39
CA ALA A 126 -7.82 6.01 -9.69
C ALA A 126 -7.79 5.45 -8.25
N SER A 127 -6.72 4.77 -7.85
CA SER A 127 -6.54 4.15 -6.52
C SER A 127 -5.74 5.06 -5.59
N THR A 128 -5.93 4.89 -4.29
CA THR A 128 -5.07 5.50 -3.28
C THR A 128 -3.88 4.60 -3.00
N VAL A 129 -2.73 4.95 -3.56
CA VAL A 129 -1.46 4.26 -3.31
C VAL A 129 -0.77 4.92 -2.12
N ILE A 130 -0.31 4.13 -1.16
CA ILE A 130 0.46 4.59 0.00
C ILE A 130 1.82 3.91 0.05
N GLU A 131 2.77 4.54 0.72
CA GLU A 131 4.04 3.94 1.08
C GLU A 131 4.05 3.66 2.58
N LYS A 132 4.05 2.38 2.94
CA LYS A 132 4.16 1.92 4.32
C LYS A 132 5.64 1.88 4.71
N HIS A 133 5.97 2.47 5.85
CA HIS A 133 7.31 2.47 6.45
C HIS A 133 7.28 1.62 7.71
N HIS A 134 8.29 0.77 7.89
CA HIS A 134 8.47 0.02 9.12
C HIS A 134 8.98 0.94 10.24
N GLY A 135 8.49 0.73 11.44
CA GLY A 135 8.88 1.52 12.60
C GLY A 135 8.47 0.88 13.91
N ILE A 136 8.81 1.57 14.96
CA ILE A 136 8.61 1.14 16.35
C ILE A 136 7.68 2.14 17.04
N SER A 137 6.65 1.64 17.70
CA SER A 137 5.93 2.39 18.71
C SER A 137 6.83 2.47 19.96
N LEU A 138 7.36 3.67 20.21
CA LEU A 138 8.21 3.96 21.38
C LEU A 138 7.37 4.66 22.43
N GLN A 139 7.18 4.01 23.58
CA GLN A 139 6.57 4.61 24.75
C GLN A 139 7.62 5.40 25.53
N VAL A 140 7.34 6.67 25.77
CA VAL A 140 8.19 7.61 26.51
C VAL A 140 7.45 8.07 27.76
N THR A 141 7.95 7.69 28.94
CA THR A 141 7.40 8.13 30.23
C THR A 141 8.26 9.25 30.80
N THR A 142 7.65 10.38 31.14
CA THR A 142 8.38 11.55 31.70
C THR A 142 7.54 12.28 32.75
N ASP A 143 8.15 13.26 33.41
CA ASP A 143 7.45 14.24 34.23
C ASP A 143 6.93 15.40 33.37
N TYR A 144 6.10 16.28 33.95
CA TYR A 144 5.55 17.44 33.25
C TYR A 144 6.61 18.45 32.79
N THR A 145 7.82 18.41 33.34
CA THR A 145 8.91 19.30 32.92
C THR A 145 9.63 18.79 31.68
N GLY A 146 9.63 17.47 31.45
CA GLY A 146 10.27 16.82 30.31
C GLY A 146 9.45 16.82 29.03
N ILE A 147 8.11 16.95 29.14
CA ILE A 147 7.22 16.78 27.97
C ILE A 147 7.55 17.75 26.83
N GLY A 148 7.79 19.03 27.13
CA GLY A 148 8.08 20.03 26.11
C GLY A 148 9.33 19.71 25.30
N LYS A 149 10.33 19.08 25.92
CA LYS A 149 11.55 18.66 25.23
C LYS A 149 11.30 17.48 24.31
N ILE A 150 10.48 16.51 24.75
CA ILE A 150 10.12 15.34 23.93
C ILE A 150 9.29 15.78 22.74
N GLN A 151 8.30 16.64 22.93
CA GLN A 151 7.49 17.20 21.83
C GLN A 151 8.33 18.00 20.85
N TYR A 152 9.32 18.76 21.32
CA TYR A 152 10.26 19.47 20.45
C TYR A 152 11.08 18.51 19.61
N ILE A 153 11.66 17.44 20.21
CA ILE A 153 12.42 16.41 19.48
C ILE A 153 11.54 15.71 18.46
N ALA A 154 10.30 15.36 18.83
CA ALA A 154 9.33 14.73 17.93
C ALA A 154 8.99 15.66 16.75
N GLY A 155 8.75 16.94 17.00
CA GLY A 155 8.46 17.94 15.97
C GLY A 155 9.63 18.18 15.02
N GLU A 156 10.86 18.34 15.55
CA GLU A 156 12.06 18.57 14.75
C GLU A 156 12.37 17.39 13.80
N ARG A 157 12.06 16.15 14.24
CA ARG A 157 12.26 14.93 13.47
C ARG A 157 11.00 14.46 12.73
N SER A 158 9.91 15.22 12.80
CA SER A 158 8.61 14.87 12.22
C SER A 158 8.08 13.49 12.65
N LEU A 159 8.37 13.09 13.90
CA LEU A 159 7.89 11.84 14.49
C LEU A 159 6.43 11.98 14.89
N PRO A 160 5.53 11.10 14.44
CA PRO A 160 4.15 11.14 14.87
C PRO A 160 4.00 10.80 16.35
N ILE A 161 3.17 11.56 17.05
CA ILE A 161 2.71 11.22 18.40
C ILE A 161 1.35 10.55 18.23
N LEU A 162 1.25 9.25 18.54
CA LEU A 162 0.01 8.48 18.41
C LEU A 162 -0.94 8.76 19.56
N ASP A 163 -0.40 8.86 20.76
CA ASP A 163 -1.19 9.00 21.97
C ASP A 163 -0.41 9.74 23.06
N SER A 164 -1.15 10.35 23.99
CA SER A 164 -0.60 11.09 25.12
C SER A 164 -1.51 10.93 26.34
N GLU A 165 -1.00 10.30 27.40
CA GLU A 165 -1.68 10.12 28.68
C GLU A 165 -1.08 11.04 29.73
N TYR A 166 -1.93 11.71 30.49
CA TYR A 166 -1.56 12.66 31.52
C TYR A 166 -2.15 12.24 32.86
N THR A 167 -1.26 11.69 33.73
CA THR A 167 -1.59 11.29 35.10
C THR A 167 -0.64 11.98 36.09
N ASP A 168 -0.08 11.27 37.05
CA ASP A 168 1.05 11.72 37.88
C ASP A 168 2.35 11.83 37.06
N LYS A 169 2.41 11.12 35.94
CA LYS A 169 3.42 11.21 34.90
C LYS A 169 2.76 11.43 33.54
N VAL A 170 3.57 11.80 32.57
CA VAL A 170 3.17 11.91 31.16
C VAL A 170 3.74 10.71 30.42
N VAL A 171 2.87 10.03 29.67
CA VAL A 171 3.25 8.93 28.79
C VAL A 171 2.93 9.36 27.36
N LEU A 172 3.92 9.35 26.49
CA LEU A 172 3.78 9.65 25.06
C LEU A 172 4.09 8.38 24.25
N LYS A 173 3.29 8.08 23.24
CA LYS A 173 3.58 7.02 22.25
C LYS A 173 4.00 7.66 20.94
N LEU A 174 5.27 7.47 20.57
CA LEU A 174 5.87 8.00 19.33
C LEU A 174 6.01 6.87 18.31
N ILE A 175 5.76 7.17 17.04
CA ILE A 175 6.21 6.29 15.96
C ILE A 175 7.61 6.75 15.55
N VAL A 176 8.56 5.83 15.62
CA VAL A 176 9.94 6.08 15.23
C VAL A 176 10.33 5.12 14.11
N PRO A 177 10.76 5.61 12.93
CA PRO A 177 11.32 4.76 11.88
C PRO A 177 12.51 3.95 12.41
N ASP A 178 12.68 2.72 11.91
CA ASP A 178 13.74 1.81 12.39
C ASP A 178 15.14 2.41 12.31
N ASP A 179 15.43 3.09 11.23
CA ASP A 179 16.73 3.74 10.97
C ASP A 179 17.03 4.91 11.91
N GLN A 180 16.02 5.45 12.60
CA GLN A 180 16.17 6.59 13.51
C GLN A 180 16.08 6.22 15.00
N ILE A 181 15.76 4.97 15.35
CA ILE A 181 15.41 4.59 16.72
C ILE A 181 16.53 4.90 17.74
N GLU A 182 17.77 4.59 17.43
CA GLU A 182 18.90 4.80 18.36
C GLU A 182 19.24 6.29 18.53
N GLU A 183 19.13 7.08 17.45
CA GLU A 183 19.32 8.53 17.52
C GLU A 183 18.21 9.22 18.32
N VAL A 184 16.96 8.78 18.15
CA VAL A 184 15.81 9.32 18.87
C VAL A 184 15.91 9.00 20.36
N LYS A 185 16.22 7.75 20.73
CA LYS A 185 16.46 7.36 22.12
C LYS A 185 17.56 8.20 22.77
N LYS A 186 18.67 8.39 22.07
CA LYS A 186 19.79 9.21 22.54
C LYS A 186 19.36 10.66 22.74
N ALA A 187 18.68 11.26 21.76
CA ALA A 187 18.19 12.63 21.85
C ALA A 187 17.22 12.85 23.01
N ILE A 188 16.29 11.92 23.26
CA ILE A 188 15.36 11.99 24.38
C ILE A 188 16.11 11.83 25.71
N THR A 189 17.04 10.89 25.81
CA THR A 189 17.84 10.66 27.02
C THR A 189 18.65 11.92 27.37
N GLU A 190 19.35 12.50 26.41
CA GLU A 190 20.14 13.72 26.60
C GLU A 190 19.24 14.92 26.93
N GLY A 191 18.14 15.09 26.18
CA GLY A 191 17.20 16.20 26.35
C GLY A 191 16.47 16.20 27.68
N THR A 192 16.31 15.04 28.32
CA THR A 192 15.67 14.86 29.63
C THR A 192 16.66 14.61 30.78
N ASN A 193 17.98 14.67 30.50
CA ASN A 193 19.04 14.32 31.45
C ASN A 193 18.87 12.91 32.04
N GLY A 194 18.45 11.95 31.23
CA GLY A 194 18.23 10.57 31.62
C GLY A 194 16.99 10.31 32.48
N ARG A 195 16.09 11.29 32.63
CA ARG A 195 14.89 11.16 33.48
C ARG A 195 13.70 10.51 32.78
N ALA A 196 13.67 10.46 31.45
CA ALA A 196 12.63 9.77 30.69
C ALA A 196 12.86 8.28 30.67
N GLY A 197 11.79 7.50 30.92
CA GLY A 197 11.75 6.07 30.66
C GLY A 197 11.43 5.83 29.19
N LEU A 198 12.13 4.89 28.56
CA LEU A 198 11.94 4.52 27.14
C LEU A 198 11.66 3.03 27.05
N GLU A 199 10.50 2.67 26.50
CA GLU A 199 10.08 1.29 26.30
C GLU A 199 9.63 1.08 24.85
N LYS A 200 10.08 -0.03 24.24
CA LYS A 200 9.54 -0.49 22.96
C LYS A 200 8.19 -1.14 23.21
N ASP A 201 7.12 -0.56 22.65
CA ASP A 201 5.75 -1.07 22.78
C ASP A 201 5.46 -2.13 21.71
N ALA A 202 5.57 -1.75 20.41
CA ALA A 202 5.31 -2.65 19.29
C ALA A 202 6.17 -2.33 18.07
N GLU A 203 6.31 -3.30 17.18
CA GLU A 203 6.74 -3.08 15.79
C GLU A 203 5.49 -2.99 14.91
N LEU A 204 5.50 -2.05 13.98
CA LEU A 204 4.36 -1.78 13.12
C LEU A 204 4.81 -1.18 11.78
N TYR A 205 3.90 -1.17 10.82
CA TYR A 205 4.02 -0.28 9.67
C TYR A 205 3.19 0.98 9.89
N PHE A 206 3.63 2.09 9.32
CA PHE A 206 2.87 3.34 9.31
C PHE A 206 2.95 4.00 7.93
N ALA A 207 1.93 4.77 7.60
CA ALA A 207 1.89 5.56 6.38
C ALA A 207 1.09 6.86 6.61
N LYS A 208 1.35 7.85 5.77
CA LYS A 208 0.57 9.07 5.73
C LYS A 208 -0.56 8.92 4.71
N VAL A 209 -1.81 8.97 5.17
CA VAL A 209 -3.01 8.85 4.35
C VAL A 209 -3.82 10.14 4.51
N ASN A 210 -4.01 10.89 3.42
CA ASN A 210 -4.77 12.15 3.44
C ASN A 210 -4.29 13.17 4.50
N GLY A 211 -2.99 13.17 4.79
CA GLY A 211 -2.39 14.07 5.79
C GLY A 211 -2.35 13.51 7.21
N GLU A 212 -3.06 12.42 7.50
CA GLU A 212 -3.07 11.73 8.79
C GLU A 212 -2.13 10.52 8.78
N VAL A 213 -1.50 10.26 9.91
CA VAL A 213 -0.69 9.06 10.09
C VAL A 213 -1.60 7.90 10.51
N LYS A 214 -1.50 6.81 9.78
CA LYS A 214 -2.19 5.55 10.07
C LYS A 214 -1.18 4.45 10.35
N THR A 215 -1.52 3.57 11.28
CA THR A 215 -0.72 2.41 11.65
C THR A 215 -1.35 1.15 11.11
N PHE A 216 -0.50 0.18 10.79
CA PHE A 216 -0.89 -1.13 10.25
C PHE A 216 -0.16 -2.21 11.03
N GLU A 217 -0.83 -3.30 11.31
CA GLU A 217 -0.22 -4.47 11.93
C GLU A 217 0.90 -5.03 11.02
N LYS A 218 1.82 -5.76 11.66
CA LYS A 218 2.98 -6.35 11.02
C LYS A 218 2.62 -7.66 10.31
#